data_92c3ce9838d39e7d5bb8f27deb81e391
#
_entry.id   92c3ce9838d39e7d5bb8f27deb81e391
#
_cell.length_a   1.000
_cell.length_b   1.000
_cell.length_c   1.000
_cell.angle_alpha   90.00
_cell.angle_beta   90.00
_cell.angle_gamma   90.00
#
_symmetry.space_group_name_H-M   'P 1'
#
loop_
_entity.id
_entity.type
_entity.pdbx_description
1 polymer ?
#
loop_
_entity_poly.entity_id
_entity_poly.type
_entity_poly.pdbx_seq_one_letter_code
_entity_poly.pdbx_strand_id
1 'polypeptide(L)'
;MSRLCLYYRTEPERDRWIAGDRLLRPIVRRLLRGRPRPGGLDKVFINLRLGLDRLGLPYEVNLPFHKLHPSDRVAVLGRGRHCLDGYAQSNPIVAGIGLMTHPSEWPTLCTDYPVVRYLQHSAWCDAVYRPYFGDRCAIWPVGIDTGRWSPAPASAQTTDFLLYDKIHQDHARRETELLTPLRAELTRRGCSYETLRYGCYQPADYQAALRRCRAMIFLSAHESQGIAAEEAMASGVPLLAWDPGFVEDPERFKWGQPVIPATSVPYFDARCGLTFRDAAEFATQLPAFLTAQRAGRFAPRDYILENLTLEKCARHFVDLVDSAQSGPPHP
;
A
#
# COMPACT_ATOMS: atom_id res chain seq x y z
N MET A 1 11.98 -8.26 -30.01
CA MET A 1 10.75 -8.04 -29.22
C MET A 1 11.03 -6.98 -28.18
N SER A 2 10.11 -6.07 -27.94
CA SER A 2 10.18 -5.05 -26.90
C SER A 2 10.13 -5.72 -25.51
N ARG A 3 11.16 -5.51 -24.68
CA ARG A 3 11.21 -6.06 -23.31
C ARG A 3 10.50 -5.11 -22.36
N LEU A 4 9.87 -5.65 -21.31
CA LEU A 4 9.42 -4.87 -20.17
C LEU A 4 10.58 -4.80 -19.14
N CYS A 5 11.12 -3.62 -18.92
CA CYS A 5 12.23 -3.38 -18.02
C CYS A 5 11.72 -2.68 -16.75
N LEU A 6 11.70 -3.40 -15.65
CA LEU A 6 11.28 -2.93 -14.33
C LEU A 6 12.48 -2.49 -13.51
N TYR A 7 12.44 -1.30 -12.99
CA TYR A 7 13.46 -0.80 -12.07
C TYR A 7 12.87 -0.65 -10.68
N TYR A 8 13.51 -1.27 -9.71
CA TYR A 8 13.20 -1.10 -8.30
C TYR A 8 14.49 -0.85 -7.54
N ARG A 9 14.68 0.38 -7.11
CA ARG A 9 15.85 0.78 -6.35
C ARG A 9 15.40 1.43 -5.05
N THR A 10 16.12 1.10 -3.98
CA THR A 10 15.95 1.73 -2.66
C THR A 10 17.17 2.59 -2.39
N GLU A 11 17.02 3.61 -1.55
CA GLU A 11 18.15 4.44 -1.17
C GLU A 11 19.32 3.59 -0.66
N PRO A 12 20.54 3.83 -1.17
CA PRO A 12 21.71 3.15 -0.68
C PRO A 12 21.92 3.50 0.79
N GLU A 13 22.22 2.50 1.62
CA GLU A 13 22.55 2.75 3.01
C GLU A 13 23.81 3.64 3.10
N ARG A 14 23.71 4.74 3.85
CA ARG A 14 24.86 5.61 4.14
C ARG A 14 25.55 5.16 5.42
N ASP A 15 26.85 5.40 5.50
CA ASP A 15 27.59 5.21 6.76
C ASP A 15 27.01 6.13 7.84
N ARG A 16 26.83 5.61 9.07
CA ARG A 16 26.23 6.36 10.21
C ARG A 16 27.22 6.66 11.32
N TRP A 17 28.10 5.71 11.63
CA TRP A 17 29.01 5.80 12.79
C TRP A 17 30.47 5.77 12.38
N ILE A 18 30.85 4.89 11.46
CA ILE A 18 32.21 4.76 10.92
C ILE A 18 32.15 4.44 9.43
N ALA A 19 33.22 4.81 8.71
CA ALA A 19 33.36 4.52 7.30
C ALA A 19 33.26 3.02 7.03
N GLY A 20 32.36 2.63 6.12
CA GLY A 20 32.11 1.22 5.75
C GLY A 20 31.09 0.49 6.63
N ASP A 21 30.53 1.11 7.69
CA ASP A 21 29.52 0.47 8.55
C ASP A 21 28.24 0.08 7.80
N ARG A 22 27.94 0.76 6.69
CA ARG A 22 26.85 0.43 5.78
C ARG A 22 26.87 -1.01 5.28
N LEU A 23 28.05 -1.62 5.15
CA LEU A 23 28.23 -3.00 4.69
C LEU A 23 27.98 -4.01 5.82
N LEU A 24 28.31 -3.65 7.05
CA LEU A 24 28.20 -4.53 8.22
C LEU A 24 26.81 -4.47 8.87
N ARG A 25 26.17 -3.29 8.88
CA ARG A 25 24.84 -3.11 9.50
C ARG A 25 23.75 -4.07 9.00
N PRO A 26 23.61 -4.34 7.68
CA PRO A 26 22.64 -5.32 7.20
C PRO A 26 22.91 -6.73 7.74
N ILE A 27 24.20 -7.12 7.84
CA ILE A 27 24.60 -8.43 8.35
C ILE A 27 24.27 -8.54 9.84
N VAL A 28 24.65 -7.54 10.62
CA VAL A 28 24.37 -7.48 12.07
C VAL A 28 22.87 -7.45 12.33
N ARG A 29 22.09 -6.64 11.57
CA ARG A 29 20.63 -6.64 11.69
C ARG A 29 20.03 -8.01 11.37
N ARG A 30 20.53 -8.67 10.33
CA ARG A 30 20.06 -10.01 9.93
C ARG A 30 20.31 -11.05 11.02
N LEU A 31 21.46 -10.97 11.68
CA LEU A 31 21.81 -11.87 12.79
C LEU A 31 20.96 -11.61 14.04
N LEU A 32 20.73 -10.33 14.37
CA LEU A 32 20.02 -9.93 15.60
C LEU A 32 18.49 -9.96 15.45
N ARG A 33 17.96 -9.62 14.28
CA ARG A 33 16.51 -9.40 14.04
C ARG A 33 15.91 -10.34 12.99
N GLY A 34 16.69 -11.27 12.44
CA GLY A 34 16.27 -12.14 11.35
C GLY A 34 16.23 -11.44 9.99
N ARG A 35 15.53 -12.05 9.02
CA ARG A 35 15.39 -11.49 7.67
C ARG A 35 14.60 -10.17 7.73
N PRO A 36 15.04 -9.12 7.00
CA PRO A 36 14.27 -7.88 6.88
C PRO A 36 12.84 -8.17 6.40
N ARG A 37 11.88 -7.51 7.01
CA ARG A 37 10.49 -7.61 6.57
C ARG A 37 10.30 -6.73 5.34
N PRO A 38 9.60 -7.19 4.29
CA PRO A 38 9.25 -6.33 3.19
C PRO A 38 8.39 -5.15 3.69
N GLY A 39 8.80 -3.94 3.38
CA GLY A 39 8.00 -2.74 3.58
C GLY A 39 6.83 -2.67 2.60
N GLY A 40 6.01 -1.62 2.70
CA GLY A 40 4.88 -1.44 1.78
C GLY A 40 5.31 -1.40 0.31
N LEU A 41 6.34 -0.62 -0.03
CA LEU A 41 6.88 -0.55 -1.40
C LEU A 41 7.50 -1.87 -1.86
N ASP A 42 8.17 -2.61 -0.97
CA ASP A 42 8.69 -3.94 -1.32
C ASP A 42 7.55 -4.89 -1.68
N LYS A 43 6.44 -4.87 -0.91
CA LYS A 43 5.24 -5.66 -1.22
C LYS A 43 4.64 -5.28 -2.58
N VAL A 44 4.59 -3.99 -2.90
CA VAL A 44 4.14 -3.51 -4.22
C VAL A 44 4.94 -4.16 -5.34
N PHE A 45 6.26 -4.10 -5.24
CA PHE A 45 7.12 -4.66 -6.28
C PHE A 45 7.05 -6.19 -6.35
N ILE A 46 7.01 -6.87 -5.18
CA ILE A 46 6.85 -8.32 -5.09
C ILE A 46 5.53 -8.75 -5.74
N ASN A 47 4.41 -8.11 -5.39
CA ASN A 47 3.10 -8.48 -5.90
C ASN A 47 2.96 -8.19 -7.40
N LEU A 48 3.54 -7.08 -7.91
CA LEU A 48 3.60 -6.82 -9.35
C LEU A 48 4.29 -7.97 -10.08
N ARG A 49 5.47 -8.39 -9.61
CA ARG A 49 6.21 -9.49 -10.22
C ARG A 49 5.43 -10.79 -10.17
N LEU A 50 4.83 -11.13 -9.03
CA LEU A 50 3.98 -12.32 -8.91
C LEU A 50 2.80 -12.28 -9.90
N GLY A 51 2.19 -11.12 -10.11
CA GLY A 51 1.14 -10.95 -11.09
C GLY A 51 1.62 -11.15 -12.52
N LEU A 52 2.76 -10.59 -12.88
CA LEU A 52 3.39 -10.77 -14.20
C LEU A 52 3.79 -12.24 -14.43
N ASP A 53 4.37 -12.88 -13.42
CA ASP A 53 4.75 -14.30 -13.48
C ASP A 53 3.52 -15.19 -13.73
N ARG A 54 2.39 -14.92 -13.03
CA ARG A 54 1.14 -15.66 -13.24
C ARG A 54 0.51 -15.45 -14.60
N LEU A 55 0.74 -14.28 -15.20
CA LEU A 55 0.30 -13.97 -16.57
C LEU A 55 1.25 -14.54 -17.63
N GLY A 56 2.40 -15.11 -17.24
CA GLY A 56 3.43 -15.58 -18.17
C GLY A 56 4.08 -14.44 -18.96
N LEU A 57 4.06 -13.21 -18.44
CA LEU A 57 4.62 -12.04 -19.12
C LEU A 57 6.10 -11.86 -18.74
N PRO A 58 7.03 -11.90 -19.71
CA PRO A 58 8.45 -11.76 -19.44
C PRO A 58 8.80 -10.30 -19.09
N TYR A 59 9.72 -10.12 -18.16
CA TYR A 59 10.26 -8.82 -17.76
C TYR A 59 11.72 -8.95 -17.31
N GLU A 60 12.46 -7.84 -17.38
CA GLU A 60 13.81 -7.72 -16.84
C GLU A 60 13.80 -6.81 -15.61
N VAL A 61 14.61 -7.13 -14.59
CA VAL A 61 14.70 -6.32 -13.38
C VAL A 61 16.06 -5.67 -13.25
N ASN A 62 16.08 -4.33 -13.10
CA ASN A 62 17.28 -3.54 -12.89
C ASN A 62 18.35 -3.74 -13.98
N LEU A 63 17.94 -3.96 -15.23
CA LEU A 63 18.84 -3.97 -16.36
C LEU A 63 19.65 -2.66 -16.39
N PRO A 64 21.00 -2.67 -16.52
CA PRO A 64 21.76 -1.43 -16.63
C PRO A 64 21.21 -0.51 -17.73
N PHE A 65 21.00 0.77 -17.44
CA PHE A 65 20.34 1.70 -18.37
C PHE A 65 21.00 1.75 -19.75
N HIS A 66 22.34 1.66 -19.81
CA HIS A 66 23.08 1.65 -21.07
C HIS A 66 22.83 0.40 -21.94
N LYS A 67 22.13 -0.63 -21.42
CA LYS A 67 21.73 -1.84 -22.16
C LYS A 67 20.28 -1.81 -22.64
N LEU A 68 19.57 -0.72 -22.40
CA LEU A 68 18.22 -0.52 -22.91
C LEU A 68 18.27 -0.38 -24.44
N HIS A 69 17.37 -1.08 -25.10
CA HIS A 69 17.11 -0.89 -26.53
C HIS A 69 16.03 0.20 -26.68
N PRO A 70 16.03 1.02 -27.73
CA PRO A 70 15.04 2.08 -27.97
C PRO A 70 13.56 1.59 -27.93
N SER A 71 13.32 0.32 -28.25
CA SER A 71 11.98 -0.29 -28.18
C SER A 71 11.60 -0.85 -26.80
N ASP A 72 12.51 -0.84 -25.83
CA ASP A 72 12.21 -1.39 -24.50
C ASP A 72 11.23 -0.49 -23.74
N ARG A 73 10.31 -1.11 -23.04
CA ARG A 73 9.32 -0.45 -22.18
C ARG A 73 9.91 -0.31 -20.78
N VAL A 74 9.93 0.92 -20.27
CA VAL A 74 10.62 1.24 -19.02
C VAL A 74 9.65 1.65 -17.95
N ALA A 75 9.68 0.95 -16.81
CA ALA A 75 8.94 1.34 -15.62
C ALA A 75 9.88 1.46 -14.41
N VAL A 76 9.85 2.60 -13.73
CA VAL A 76 10.70 2.91 -12.57
C VAL A 76 9.85 3.05 -11.32
N LEU A 77 9.99 2.08 -10.43
CA LEU A 77 9.39 2.04 -9.10
C LEU A 77 10.51 2.12 -8.07
N GLY A 78 10.20 2.53 -6.84
CA GLY A 78 11.24 2.54 -5.80
C GLY A 78 11.13 3.75 -4.88
N ARG A 79 12.22 4.09 -4.21
CA ARG A 79 12.23 5.17 -3.22
C ARG A 79 13.31 6.18 -3.53
N GLY A 80 12.89 7.44 -3.72
CA GLY A 80 13.79 8.57 -3.86
C GLY A 80 14.29 8.83 -5.27
N ARG A 81 14.90 9.99 -5.46
CA ARG A 81 15.38 10.49 -6.76
C ARG A 81 16.45 9.62 -7.39
N HIS A 82 17.30 8.97 -6.56
CA HIS A 82 18.39 8.11 -7.01
C HIS A 82 17.92 6.92 -7.87
N CYS A 83 16.61 6.63 -7.91
CA CYS A 83 16.06 5.59 -8.79
C CYS A 83 16.34 5.88 -10.28
N LEU A 84 16.50 7.16 -10.63
CA LEU A 84 16.79 7.62 -11.99
C LEU A 84 18.25 8.06 -12.21
N ASP A 85 19.12 7.93 -11.19
CA ASP A 85 20.52 8.30 -11.32
C ASP A 85 21.20 7.52 -12.47
N GLY A 86 21.81 8.29 -13.37
CA GLY A 86 22.49 7.73 -14.57
C GLY A 86 21.55 7.34 -15.72
N TYR A 87 20.26 7.69 -15.65
CA TYR A 87 19.36 7.51 -16.79
C TYR A 87 19.64 8.59 -17.85
N ALA A 88 20.09 8.16 -19.03
CA ALA A 88 20.42 9.03 -20.15
C ALA A 88 19.80 8.52 -21.47
N GLN A 89 18.82 7.64 -21.39
CA GLN A 89 18.14 7.05 -22.55
C GLN A 89 16.90 7.86 -22.94
N SER A 90 16.48 7.71 -24.19
CA SER A 90 15.26 8.38 -24.70
C SER A 90 13.98 7.58 -24.50
N ASN A 91 14.05 6.36 -23.94
CA ASN A 91 12.87 5.54 -23.71
C ASN A 91 11.88 6.28 -22.79
N PRO A 92 10.60 6.37 -23.17
CA PRO A 92 9.56 6.89 -22.27
C PRO A 92 9.48 6.09 -20.97
N ILE A 93 9.38 6.79 -19.85
CA ILE A 93 9.34 6.19 -18.52
C ILE A 93 7.92 6.25 -17.95
N VAL A 94 7.42 5.11 -17.50
CA VAL A 94 6.33 5.04 -16.53
C VAL A 94 6.96 5.03 -15.15
N ALA A 95 6.83 6.12 -14.40
CA ALA A 95 7.43 6.27 -13.09
C ALA A 95 6.37 6.26 -12.00
N GLY A 96 6.76 6.09 -10.76
CA GLY A 96 5.85 6.36 -9.66
C GLY A 96 5.99 5.41 -8.49
N ILE A 97 5.09 5.62 -7.59
CA ILE A 97 4.90 4.96 -6.31
C ILE A 97 6.20 4.92 -5.51
N GLY A 98 6.42 6.00 -4.72
CA GLY A 98 7.49 6.09 -3.76
C GLY A 98 8.74 6.86 -4.18
N LEU A 99 8.80 7.39 -5.42
CA LEU A 99 9.91 8.27 -5.83
C LEU A 99 9.97 9.56 -5.01
N MET A 100 8.83 10.01 -4.52
CA MET A 100 8.69 11.16 -3.61
C MET A 100 7.46 11.00 -2.73
N THR A 101 7.42 11.69 -1.60
CA THR A 101 6.27 11.68 -0.70
C THR A 101 5.20 12.69 -1.15
N HIS A 102 5.65 13.85 -1.67
CA HIS A 102 4.79 14.88 -2.20
C HIS A 102 5.39 15.45 -3.49
N PRO A 103 4.58 15.81 -4.50
CA PRO A 103 5.09 16.27 -5.80
C PRO A 103 5.91 17.56 -5.73
N SER A 104 5.72 18.42 -4.72
CA SER A 104 6.56 19.60 -4.50
C SER A 104 8.03 19.27 -4.21
N GLU A 105 8.36 18.03 -3.83
CA GLU A 105 9.74 17.61 -3.61
C GLU A 105 10.51 17.46 -4.93
N TRP A 106 9.80 17.20 -6.02
CA TRP A 106 10.41 17.07 -7.36
C TRP A 106 9.46 17.53 -8.48
N PRO A 107 9.10 18.82 -8.54
CA PRO A 107 8.16 19.34 -9.53
C PRO A 107 8.66 19.26 -10.97
N THR A 108 10.00 19.19 -11.16
CA THR A 108 10.66 19.13 -12.47
C THR A 108 10.88 17.69 -12.98
N LEU A 109 10.39 16.66 -12.29
CA LEU A 109 10.61 15.25 -12.67
C LEU A 109 10.35 14.98 -14.15
N CYS A 110 9.24 15.48 -14.69
CA CYS A 110 8.83 15.25 -16.07
C CYS A 110 9.55 16.13 -17.10
N THR A 111 10.37 17.09 -16.67
CA THR A 111 11.28 17.88 -17.51
C THR A 111 12.72 17.38 -17.40
N ASP A 112 13.09 16.86 -16.25
CA ASP A 112 14.42 16.31 -16.00
C ASP A 112 14.61 14.95 -16.69
N TYR A 113 13.52 14.19 -16.85
CA TYR A 113 13.52 12.83 -17.41
C TYR A 113 12.32 12.62 -18.33
N PRO A 114 12.38 11.69 -19.31
CA PRO A 114 11.27 11.40 -20.22
C PRO A 114 10.13 10.63 -19.53
N VAL A 115 9.65 11.17 -18.39
CA VAL A 115 8.54 10.60 -17.67
C VAL A 115 7.22 11.01 -18.32
N VAL A 116 6.55 10.04 -18.93
CA VAL A 116 5.29 10.24 -19.66
C VAL A 116 4.07 9.82 -18.83
N ARG A 117 4.28 9.02 -17.79
CA ARG A 117 3.22 8.58 -16.87
C ARG A 117 3.76 8.53 -15.44
N TYR A 118 2.99 9.06 -14.47
CA TYR A 118 3.31 8.96 -13.05
C TYR A 118 2.19 8.22 -12.31
N LEU A 119 2.54 7.06 -11.74
CA LEU A 119 1.57 6.18 -11.09
C LEU A 119 1.31 6.58 -9.64
N GLN A 120 0.06 6.47 -9.23
CA GLN A 120 -0.39 6.61 -7.85
C GLN A 120 -1.29 5.43 -7.48
N HIS A 121 -1.32 5.08 -6.19
CA HIS A 121 -2.07 3.91 -5.74
C HIS A 121 -3.59 4.12 -5.70
N SER A 122 -4.06 5.36 -5.51
CA SER A 122 -5.48 5.64 -5.27
C SER A 122 -5.89 7.02 -5.76
N ALA A 123 -7.20 7.25 -5.79
CA ALA A 123 -7.79 8.50 -6.26
C ALA A 123 -7.39 9.71 -5.40
N TRP A 124 -7.30 9.55 -4.07
CA TRP A 124 -6.87 10.67 -3.23
C TRP A 124 -5.39 10.99 -3.42
N CYS A 125 -4.53 9.97 -3.60
CA CYS A 125 -3.12 10.19 -3.95
C CYS A 125 -3.01 10.90 -5.32
N ASP A 126 -3.75 10.45 -6.32
CA ASP A 126 -3.79 11.07 -7.65
C ASP A 126 -4.20 12.54 -7.56
N ALA A 127 -5.20 12.87 -6.75
CA ALA A 127 -5.65 14.25 -6.53
C ALA A 127 -4.55 15.17 -5.97
N VAL A 128 -3.61 14.64 -5.16
CA VAL A 128 -2.45 15.39 -4.64
C VAL A 128 -1.41 15.66 -5.75
N TYR A 129 -1.21 14.70 -6.66
CA TYR A 129 -0.16 14.77 -7.68
C TYR A 129 -0.61 15.43 -8.98
N ARG A 130 -1.88 15.32 -9.34
CA ARG A 130 -2.45 15.84 -10.59
C ARG A 130 -2.25 17.35 -10.81
N PRO A 131 -2.29 18.24 -9.80
CA PRO A 131 -1.97 19.67 -9.98
C PRO A 131 -0.54 19.92 -10.48
N TYR A 132 0.40 19.00 -10.26
CA TYR A 132 1.81 19.13 -10.66
C TYR A 132 2.12 18.44 -11.99
N PHE A 133 1.55 17.25 -12.21
CA PHE A 133 1.91 16.39 -13.35
C PHE A 133 0.79 16.25 -14.38
N GLY A 134 -0.38 16.84 -14.13
CA GLY A 134 -1.51 16.87 -15.06
C GLY A 134 -1.96 15.48 -15.50
N ASP A 135 -2.21 15.34 -16.80
CA ASP A 135 -2.68 14.10 -17.41
C ASP A 135 -1.64 12.96 -17.45
N ARG A 136 -0.42 13.23 -16.99
CA ARG A 136 0.58 12.17 -16.76
C ARG A 136 0.24 11.31 -15.55
N CYS A 137 -0.57 11.80 -14.61
CA CYS A 137 -1.01 11.01 -13.46
C CYS A 137 -1.93 9.86 -13.90
N ALA A 138 -1.69 8.67 -13.32
CA ALA A 138 -2.55 7.51 -13.52
C ALA A 138 -2.66 6.70 -12.21
N ILE A 139 -3.84 6.16 -11.96
CA ILE A 139 -4.09 5.32 -10.78
C ILE A 139 -3.74 3.87 -11.13
N TRP A 140 -2.90 3.28 -10.31
CA TRP A 140 -2.56 1.86 -10.40
C TRP A 140 -2.42 1.24 -9.02
N PRO A 141 -3.39 0.43 -8.56
CA PRO A 141 -3.24 -0.41 -7.37
C PRO A 141 -2.41 -1.64 -7.70
N VAL A 142 -1.60 -2.09 -6.73
CA VAL A 142 -0.99 -3.42 -6.86
C VAL A 142 -1.99 -4.50 -6.41
N GLY A 143 -1.93 -5.66 -7.07
CA GLY A 143 -2.83 -6.77 -6.75
C GLY A 143 -2.49 -7.49 -5.44
N ILE A 144 -3.47 -8.24 -4.96
CA ILE A 144 -3.36 -9.09 -3.76
C ILE A 144 -3.30 -10.57 -4.18
N ASP A 145 -2.43 -11.32 -3.53
CA ASP A 145 -2.35 -12.78 -3.72
C ASP A 145 -3.53 -13.48 -3.04
N THR A 146 -4.62 -13.65 -3.77
CA THR A 146 -5.86 -14.27 -3.27
C THR A 146 -5.73 -15.78 -3.01
N GLY A 147 -4.66 -16.42 -3.48
CA GLY A 147 -4.34 -17.81 -3.14
C GLY A 147 -3.69 -17.90 -1.75
N ARG A 148 -2.76 -17.00 -1.46
CA ARG A 148 -2.11 -16.88 -0.15
C ARG A 148 -3.07 -16.35 0.92
N TRP A 149 -3.80 -15.29 0.59
CA TRP A 149 -4.79 -14.65 1.45
C TRP A 149 -6.17 -15.19 1.11
N SER A 150 -6.54 -16.28 1.79
CA SER A 150 -7.79 -17.00 1.57
C SER A 150 -8.54 -17.22 2.87
N PRO A 151 -9.88 -17.33 2.81
CA PRO A 151 -10.70 -17.52 3.98
C PRO A 151 -10.30 -18.75 4.78
N ALA A 152 -10.33 -18.62 6.09
CA ALA A 152 -10.23 -19.76 7.00
C ALA A 152 -11.62 -20.43 7.17
N PRO A 153 -11.69 -21.72 7.50
CA PRO A 153 -12.94 -22.35 7.87
C PRO A 153 -13.53 -21.66 9.13
N ALA A 154 -14.85 -21.58 9.20
CA ALA A 154 -15.53 -20.91 10.32
C ALA A 154 -15.14 -21.48 11.70
N SER A 155 -14.83 -22.77 11.77
CA SER A 155 -14.36 -23.44 13.00
C SER A 155 -13.02 -22.93 13.52
N ALA A 156 -12.21 -22.29 12.66
CA ALA A 156 -10.94 -21.68 13.07
C ALA A 156 -11.13 -20.26 13.66
N GLN A 157 -12.28 -19.63 13.43
CA GLN A 157 -12.58 -18.27 13.87
C GLN A 157 -13.08 -18.25 15.31
N THR A 158 -12.17 -18.13 16.24
CA THR A 158 -12.41 -18.18 17.70
C THR A 158 -12.48 -16.81 18.37
N THR A 159 -12.05 -15.76 17.67
CA THR A 159 -11.95 -14.38 18.18
C THR A 159 -12.84 -13.45 17.33
N ASP A 160 -13.53 -12.50 17.97
CA ASP A 160 -14.44 -11.63 17.24
C ASP A 160 -13.67 -10.60 16.40
N PHE A 161 -12.64 -9.97 16.96
CA PHE A 161 -11.90 -8.90 16.26
C PHE A 161 -10.39 -9.06 16.34
N LEU A 162 -9.74 -8.79 15.21
CA LEU A 162 -8.34 -8.35 15.17
C LEU A 162 -8.32 -6.82 15.28
N LEU A 163 -7.78 -6.27 16.37
CA LEU A 163 -7.49 -4.85 16.49
C LEU A 163 -6.11 -4.61 15.87
N TYR A 164 -6.11 -4.06 14.64
CA TYR A 164 -4.89 -3.81 13.88
C TYR A 164 -4.46 -2.36 14.04
N ASP A 165 -3.49 -2.12 14.93
CA ASP A 165 -2.98 -0.80 15.26
C ASP A 165 -1.85 -0.40 14.31
N LYS A 166 -2.17 0.50 13.38
CA LYS A 166 -1.24 1.13 12.43
C LYS A 166 -1.22 2.66 12.59
N ILE A 167 -1.42 3.12 13.80
CA ILE A 167 -1.35 4.54 14.13
C ILE A 167 0.12 4.96 14.19
N HIS A 168 0.55 5.76 13.22
CA HIS A 168 1.93 6.23 13.10
C HIS A 168 2.18 7.54 13.85
N GLN A 169 1.22 8.45 13.82
CA GLN A 169 1.36 9.80 14.36
C GLN A 169 0.65 9.92 15.71
N ASP A 170 1.31 10.58 16.66
CA ASP A 170 0.77 10.94 17.98
C ASP A 170 0.04 9.78 18.70
N HIS A 171 0.68 8.60 18.70
CA HIS A 171 0.08 7.37 19.22
C HIS A 171 -0.36 7.52 20.68
N ALA A 172 0.36 8.28 21.51
CA ALA A 172 0.01 8.50 22.91
C ALA A 172 -1.34 9.23 23.07
N ARG A 173 -1.57 10.24 22.23
CA ARG A 173 -2.88 10.93 22.20
C ARG A 173 -3.97 9.98 21.70
N ARG A 174 -3.71 9.22 20.62
CA ARG A 174 -4.66 8.27 20.06
C ARG A 174 -4.95 7.08 21.00
N GLU A 175 -4.00 6.71 21.85
CA GLU A 175 -4.26 5.72 22.90
C GLU A 175 -5.40 6.18 23.83
N THR A 176 -5.40 7.46 24.22
CA THR A 176 -6.42 8.04 25.10
C THR A 176 -7.73 8.34 24.38
N GLU A 177 -7.65 8.97 23.19
CA GLU A 177 -8.84 9.49 22.49
C GLU A 177 -9.57 8.41 21.67
N LEU A 178 -8.88 7.34 21.29
CA LEU A 178 -9.41 6.33 20.37
C LEU A 178 -9.29 4.91 20.92
N LEU A 179 -8.07 4.39 21.13
CA LEU A 179 -7.84 2.98 21.45
C LEU A 179 -8.47 2.55 22.78
N THR A 180 -8.29 3.34 23.84
CA THR A 180 -8.86 3.04 25.17
C THR A 180 -10.40 3.03 25.14
N PRO A 181 -11.11 4.03 24.56
CA PRO A 181 -12.55 3.97 24.39
C PRO A 181 -13.04 2.80 23.55
N LEU A 182 -12.33 2.47 22.45
CA LEU A 182 -12.67 1.32 21.60
C LEU A 182 -12.61 0.00 22.38
N ARG A 183 -11.53 -0.22 23.12
CA ARG A 183 -11.37 -1.42 23.95
C ARG A 183 -12.44 -1.52 25.05
N ALA A 184 -12.76 -0.40 25.67
CA ALA A 184 -13.82 -0.34 26.68
C ALA A 184 -15.19 -0.72 26.07
N GLU A 185 -15.51 -0.24 24.87
CA GLU A 185 -16.76 -0.55 24.18
C GLU A 185 -16.82 -2.03 23.75
N LEU A 186 -15.71 -2.59 23.24
CA LEU A 186 -15.62 -4.01 22.93
C LEU A 186 -15.86 -4.87 24.19
N THR A 187 -15.20 -4.54 25.29
CA THR A 187 -15.36 -5.24 26.57
C THR A 187 -16.79 -5.14 27.09
N ARG A 188 -17.39 -3.94 27.04
CA ARG A 188 -18.77 -3.70 27.46
C ARG A 188 -19.79 -4.57 26.71
N ARG A 189 -19.47 -4.88 25.42
CA ARG A 189 -20.31 -5.74 24.57
C ARG A 189 -19.93 -7.21 24.60
N GLY A 190 -18.94 -7.60 25.40
CA GLY A 190 -18.46 -8.97 25.49
C GLY A 190 -17.78 -9.47 24.20
N CYS A 191 -17.27 -8.56 23.36
CA CYS A 191 -16.52 -8.92 22.17
C CYS A 191 -15.08 -9.28 22.53
N SER A 192 -14.64 -10.45 22.09
CA SER A 192 -13.24 -10.87 22.19
C SER A 192 -12.39 -10.20 21.12
N TYR A 193 -11.14 -9.85 21.47
CA TYR A 193 -10.21 -9.28 20.51
C TYR A 193 -8.75 -9.63 20.81
N GLU A 194 -7.94 -9.69 19.77
CA GLU A 194 -6.48 -9.70 19.88
C GLU A 194 -5.90 -8.46 19.17
N THR A 195 -4.74 -7.99 19.62
CA THR A 195 -4.12 -6.78 19.07
C THR A 195 -2.82 -7.11 18.35
N LEU A 196 -2.68 -6.59 17.14
CA LEU A 196 -1.41 -6.54 16.41
C LEU A 196 -1.02 -5.10 16.12
N ARG A 197 0.18 -4.69 16.57
CA ARG A 197 0.73 -3.38 16.25
C ARG A 197 1.65 -3.49 15.04
N TYR A 198 1.41 -2.61 14.07
CA TYR A 198 2.22 -2.54 12.84
C TYR A 198 3.72 -2.40 13.18
N GLY A 199 4.53 -3.19 12.50
CA GLY A 199 5.98 -3.22 12.75
C GLY A 199 6.44 -4.09 13.93
N CYS A 200 5.51 -4.59 14.79
CA CYS A 200 5.83 -5.36 15.99
C CYS A 200 5.48 -6.86 15.89
N TYR A 201 5.13 -7.36 14.70
CA TYR A 201 4.76 -8.77 14.46
C TYR A 201 5.47 -9.35 13.24
N GLN A 202 5.54 -10.67 13.09
CA GLN A 202 6.00 -11.31 11.86
C GLN A 202 4.85 -11.47 10.87
N PRO A 203 5.10 -11.52 9.53
CA PRO A 203 4.04 -11.72 8.55
C PRO A 203 3.16 -12.96 8.79
N ALA A 204 3.75 -14.03 9.35
CA ALA A 204 3.01 -15.24 9.72
C ALA A 204 2.02 -15.00 10.87
N ASP A 205 2.34 -14.11 11.83
CA ASP A 205 1.46 -13.77 12.95
C ASP A 205 0.20 -13.07 12.44
N TYR A 206 0.36 -12.14 11.48
CA TYR A 206 -0.75 -11.45 10.84
C TYR A 206 -1.68 -12.43 10.10
N GLN A 207 -1.10 -13.32 9.31
CA GLN A 207 -1.87 -14.34 8.61
C GLN A 207 -2.60 -15.27 9.60
N ALA A 208 -1.93 -15.67 10.68
CA ALA A 208 -2.53 -16.49 11.72
C ALA A 208 -3.66 -15.76 12.46
N ALA A 209 -3.50 -14.46 12.75
CA ALA A 209 -4.55 -13.63 13.36
C ALA A 209 -5.79 -13.51 12.46
N LEU A 210 -5.61 -13.24 11.16
CA LEU A 210 -6.71 -13.18 10.20
C LEU A 210 -7.49 -14.51 10.10
N ARG A 211 -6.81 -15.63 10.29
CA ARG A 211 -7.46 -16.95 10.30
C ARG A 211 -8.33 -17.20 11.55
N ARG A 212 -7.96 -16.56 12.69
CA ARG A 212 -8.68 -16.72 13.97
C ARG A 212 -9.79 -15.70 14.18
N CYS A 213 -9.67 -14.53 13.55
CA CYS A 213 -10.59 -13.41 13.79
C CYS A 213 -11.73 -13.38 12.75
N ARG A 214 -12.94 -13.06 13.22
CA ARG A 214 -14.13 -12.92 12.38
C ARG A 214 -14.19 -11.59 11.65
N ALA A 215 -13.55 -10.56 12.20
CA ALA A 215 -13.49 -9.21 11.63
C ALA A 215 -12.21 -8.50 12.04
N MET A 216 -11.88 -7.39 11.39
CA MET A 216 -10.74 -6.55 11.76
C MET A 216 -11.20 -5.11 12.05
N ILE A 217 -10.78 -4.57 13.19
CA ILE A 217 -10.80 -3.13 13.43
C ILE A 217 -9.49 -2.58 12.90
N PHE A 218 -9.55 -1.86 11.79
CA PHE A 218 -8.38 -1.33 11.10
C PHE A 218 -8.13 0.12 11.50
N LEU A 219 -7.03 0.35 12.21
CA LEU A 219 -6.68 1.66 12.76
C LEU A 219 -5.48 2.25 12.03
N SER A 220 -5.74 2.89 10.91
CA SER A 220 -4.81 3.72 10.16
C SER A 220 -5.51 5.03 9.80
N ALA A 221 -4.84 6.17 9.93
CA ALA A 221 -5.45 7.46 9.62
C ALA A 221 -5.68 7.63 8.10
N HIS A 222 -4.75 7.14 7.31
CA HIS A 222 -4.82 7.16 5.85
C HIS A 222 -3.87 6.12 5.25
N GLU A 223 -4.21 5.63 4.07
CA GLU A 223 -3.40 4.68 3.32
C GLU A 223 -3.33 5.09 1.85
N SER A 224 -2.16 5.00 1.24
CA SER A 224 -2.06 5.19 -0.22
C SER A 224 -2.81 4.10 -0.99
N GLN A 225 -2.73 2.85 -0.53
CA GLN A 225 -3.51 1.72 -1.04
C GLN A 225 -4.19 0.94 0.09
N GLY A 226 -3.46 0.59 1.18
CA GLY A 226 -4.01 -0.20 2.28
C GLY A 226 -3.84 -1.70 2.12
N ILE A 227 -2.67 -2.17 1.66
CA ILE A 227 -2.40 -3.59 1.39
C ILE A 227 -2.78 -4.50 2.56
N ALA A 228 -2.57 -4.10 3.81
CA ALA A 228 -2.96 -4.92 4.95
C ALA A 228 -4.49 -5.06 5.08
N ALA A 229 -5.24 -3.99 4.84
CA ALA A 229 -6.70 -4.04 4.79
C ALA A 229 -7.19 -4.95 3.66
N GLU A 230 -6.58 -4.85 2.48
CA GLU A 230 -6.91 -5.67 1.32
C GLU A 230 -6.54 -7.15 1.52
N GLU A 231 -5.42 -7.46 2.20
CA GLU A 231 -5.04 -8.82 2.61
C GLU A 231 -6.10 -9.43 3.57
N ALA A 232 -6.64 -8.63 4.51
CA ALA A 232 -7.74 -9.05 5.38
C ALA A 232 -9.03 -9.30 4.57
N MET A 233 -9.40 -8.38 3.70
CA MET A 233 -10.58 -8.53 2.83
C MET A 233 -10.45 -9.75 1.91
N ALA A 234 -9.28 -10.01 1.33
CA ALA A 234 -9.00 -11.21 0.54
C ALA A 234 -9.17 -12.50 1.36
N SER A 235 -8.86 -12.45 2.66
CA SER A 235 -9.07 -13.53 3.61
C SER A 235 -10.53 -13.68 4.08
N GLY A 236 -11.46 -12.91 3.50
CA GLY A 236 -12.88 -12.93 3.88
C GLY A 236 -13.19 -12.21 5.20
N VAL A 237 -12.27 -11.42 5.72
CA VAL A 237 -12.39 -10.70 7.00
C VAL A 237 -12.91 -9.28 6.74
N PRO A 238 -14.17 -8.95 7.13
CA PRO A 238 -14.72 -7.62 6.97
C PRO A 238 -14.08 -6.63 7.93
N LEU A 239 -14.09 -5.34 7.53
CA LEU A 239 -13.41 -4.27 8.23
C LEU A 239 -14.40 -3.35 8.94
N LEU A 240 -14.06 -2.95 10.16
CA LEU A 240 -14.56 -1.75 10.81
C LEU A 240 -13.38 -0.78 10.86
N ALA A 241 -13.30 0.15 9.89
CA ALA A 241 -12.10 0.94 9.65
C ALA A 241 -12.21 2.35 10.23
N TRP A 242 -11.18 2.77 10.96
CA TRP A 242 -11.03 4.16 11.37
C TRP A 242 -10.60 5.01 10.18
N ASP A 243 -11.47 5.91 9.77
CA ASP A 243 -11.27 6.78 8.61
C ASP A 243 -11.59 8.25 8.95
N PRO A 244 -10.63 9.01 9.48
CA PRO A 244 -10.84 10.40 9.85
C PRO A 244 -11.07 11.32 8.65
N GLY A 245 -10.73 10.89 7.43
CA GLY A 245 -11.01 11.62 6.19
C GLY A 245 -9.88 12.55 5.73
N PHE A 246 -8.72 12.55 6.36
CA PHE A 246 -7.59 13.41 6.01
C PHE A 246 -6.23 12.82 6.39
N VAL A 247 -5.16 13.37 5.78
CA VAL A 247 -3.78 13.00 6.11
C VAL A 247 -3.40 13.58 7.48
N GLU A 248 -3.05 12.72 8.44
CA GLU A 248 -2.59 13.14 9.78
C GLU A 248 -1.09 13.45 9.84
N ASP A 249 -0.31 13.15 8.80
CA ASP A 249 1.14 13.39 8.81
C ASP A 249 1.43 14.89 8.94
N PRO A 250 2.22 15.33 9.95
CA PRO A 250 2.64 16.73 10.13
C PRO A 250 3.43 17.30 8.95
N GLU A 251 4.05 16.47 8.11
CA GLU A 251 4.77 16.90 6.90
C GLU A 251 3.86 17.70 5.95
N ARG A 252 2.51 17.50 5.98
CA ARG A 252 1.55 18.26 5.18
C ARG A 252 1.68 19.78 5.34
N PHE A 253 2.09 20.24 6.51
CA PHE A 253 2.31 21.68 6.75
C PHE A 253 3.51 22.21 5.97
N LYS A 254 4.56 21.41 5.79
CA LYS A 254 5.72 21.77 4.97
C LYS A 254 5.35 21.88 3.48
N TRP A 255 4.33 21.14 3.05
CA TRP A 255 3.82 21.20 1.67
C TRP A 255 2.82 22.35 1.45
N GLY A 256 2.55 23.15 2.48
CA GLY A 256 1.59 24.25 2.42
C GLY A 256 0.13 23.81 2.33
N GLN A 257 -0.15 22.56 2.68
CA GLN A 257 -1.50 21.98 2.61
C GLN A 257 -1.96 21.56 4.01
N PRO A 258 -2.59 22.41 4.79
CA PRO A 258 -2.99 22.12 6.18
C PRO A 258 -4.02 20.98 6.27
N VAL A 259 -4.82 20.79 5.22
CA VAL A 259 -5.78 19.70 5.10
C VAL A 259 -5.63 19.04 3.73
N ILE A 260 -5.28 17.76 3.73
CA ILE A 260 -5.25 16.92 2.53
C ILE A 260 -6.33 15.85 2.73
N PRO A 261 -7.42 15.86 1.95
CA PRO A 261 -8.42 14.79 2.01
C PRO A 261 -7.79 13.44 1.67
N ALA A 262 -8.08 12.43 2.48
CA ALA A 262 -7.55 11.09 2.32
C ALA A 262 -8.49 10.07 2.96
N THR A 263 -8.26 8.79 2.73
CA THR A 263 -8.98 7.70 3.39
C THR A 263 -8.02 6.60 3.83
N SER A 264 -8.38 5.90 4.87
CA SER A 264 -7.65 4.71 5.35
C SER A 264 -7.94 3.47 4.50
N VAL A 265 -9.02 3.48 3.73
CA VAL A 265 -9.50 2.34 2.93
C VAL A 265 -9.87 2.78 1.51
N PRO A 266 -8.87 3.10 0.65
CA PRO A 266 -9.11 3.62 -0.71
C PRO A 266 -9.90 2.68 -1.62
N TYR A 267 -9.82 1.38 -1.36
CA TYR A 267 -10.50 0.32 -2.11
C TYR A 267 -11.52 -0.37 -1.20
N PHE A 268 -12.71 0.22 -1.11
CA PHE A 268 -13.71 -0.18 -0.13
C PHE A 268 -15.13 0.17 -0.59
N ASP A 269 -16.08 -0.72 -0.37
CA ASP A 269 -17.50 -0.47 -0.49
C ASP A 269 -18.31 -1.18 0.63
N ALA A 270 -19.64 -1.12 0.58
CA ALA A 270 -20.50 -1.68 1.61
C ALA A 270 -20.34 -3.21 1.81
N ARG A 271 -19.76 -3.93 0.84
CA ARG A 271 -19.44 -5.36 0.97
C ARG A 271 -18.25 -5.59 1.89
N CYS A 272 -17.37 -4.59 2.02
CA CYS A 272 -16.12 -4.72 2.76
C CYS A 272 -16.27 -4.50 4.25
N GLY A 273 -17.32 -3.78 4.68
CA GLY A 273 -17.51 -3.43 6.08
C GLY A 273 -18.11 -2.05 6.30
N LEU A 274 -17.72 -1.40 7.40
CA LEU A 274 -18.12 -0.04 7.76
C LEU A 274 -16.90 0.80 8.16
N THR A 275 -17.07 2.12 8.13
CA THR A 275 -16.06 3.09 8.61
C THR A 275 -16.56 3.87 9.81
N PHE A 276 -15.64 4.49 10.56
CA PHE A 276 -15.94 5.42 11.64
C PHE A 276 -14.83 6.46 11.76
N ARG A 277 -15.14 7.68 12.22
CA ARG A 277 -14.20 8.80 12.29
C ARG A 277 -13.56 9.00 13.65
N ASP A 278 -14.26 8.61 14.70
CA ASP A 278 -13.84 8.78 16.10
C ASP A 278 -14.45 7.72 17.02
N ALA A 279 -14.09 7.74 18.30
CA ALA A 279 -14.59 6.78 19.28
C ALA A 279 -16.11 6.83 19.50
N ALA A 280 -16.74 7.99 19.34
CA ALA A 280 -18.18 8.14 19.50
C ALA A 280 -18.92 7.49 18.32
N GLU A 281 -18.44 7.72 17.10
CA GLU A 281 -18.98 7.07 15.91
C GLU A 281 -18.71 5.56 15.94
N PHE A 282 -17.54 5.11 16.43
CA PHE A 282 -17.28 3.68 16.65
C PHE A 282 -18.34 3.02 17.52
N ALA A 283 -18.68 3.64 18.65
CA ALA A 283 -19.68 3.09 19.57
C ALA A 283 -21.07 2.96 18.91
N THR A 284 -21.37 3.82 17.95
CA THR A 284 -22.60 3.79 17.13
C THR A 284 -22.53 2.77 16.01
N GLN A 285 -21.40 2.66 15.32
CA GLN A 285 -21.22 1.76 14.18
C GLN A 285 -21.04 0.29 14.58
N LEU A 286 -20.44 0.01 15.72
CA LEU A 286 -20.15 -1.35 16.16
C LEU A 286 -21.40 -2.23 16.25
N PRO A 287 -22.57 -1.81 16.82
CA PRO A 287 -23.79 -2.61 16.80
C PRO A 287 -24.31 -2.91 15.39
N ALA A 288 -24.27 -1.91 14.51
CA ALA A 288 -24.69 -2.06 13.10
C ALA A 288 -23.78 -3.06 12.38
N PHE A 289 -22.47 -2.94 12.60
CA PHE A 289 -21.46 -3.86 12.04
C PHE A 289 -21.71 -5.31 12.51
N LEU A 290 -21.87 -5.53 13.82
CA LEU A 290 -22.13 -6.87 14.39
C LEU A 290 -23.42 -7.48 13.84
N THR A 291 -24.45 -6.67 13.66
CA THR A 291 -25.73 -7.11 13.08
C THR A 291 -25.55 -7.51 11.62
N ALA A 292 -24.86 -6.69 10.83
CA ALA A 292 -24.58 -6.98 9.43
C ALA A 292 -23.70 -8.23 9.26
N GLN A 293 -22.68 -8.38 10.11
CA GLN A 293 -21.77 -9.53 10.10
C GLN A 293 -22.52 -10.84 10.40
N ARG A 294 -23.35 -10.86 11.47
CA ARG A 294 -24.17 -12.03 11.83
C ARG A 294 -25.18 -12.40 10.73
N ALA A 295 -25.66 -11.41 10.00
CA ALA A 295 -26.57 -11.60 8.86
C ALA A 295 -25.84 -11.99 7.55
N GLY A 296 -24.52 -12.14 7.57
CA GLY A 296 -23.72 -12.50 6.39
C GLY A 296 -23.76 -11.47 5.26
N ARG A 297 -23.93 -10.16 5.61
CA ARG A 297 -24.06 -9.10 4.60
C ARG A 297 -22.72 -8.65 4.00
N PHE A 298 -21.60 -9.00 4.63
CA PHE A 298 -20.29 -8.63 4.12
C PHE A 298 -19.73 -9.71 3.21
N ALA A 299 -19.17 -9.29 2.09
CA ALA A 299 -18.50 -10.13 1.10
C ALA A 299 -17.19 -9.47 0.63
N PRO A 300 -16.24 -9.15 1.57
CA PRO A 300 -15.04 -8.38 1.25
C PRO A 300 -14.13 -9.11 0.25
N ARG A 301 -14.11 -10.44 0.27
CA ARG A 301 -13.36 -11.23 -0.69
C ARG A 301 -13.86 -11.06 -2.12
N ASP A 302 -15.16 -10.99 -2.31
CA ASP A 302 -15.74 -10.80 -3.65
C ASP A 302 -15.30 -9.48 -4.26
N TYR A 303 -15.25 -8.42 -3.42
CA TYR A 303 -14.69 -7.14 -3.82
C TYR A 303 -13.22 -7.26 -4.30
N ILE A 304 -12.38 -7.98 -3.57
CA ILE A 304 -10.96 -8.17 -3.95
C ILE A 304 -10.83 -9.01 -5.22
N LEU A 305 -11.61 -10.10 -5.35
CA LEU A 305 -11.62 -10.94 -6.56
C LEU A 305 -12.08 -10.18 -7.79
N GLU A 306 -13.03 -9.27 -7.61
CA GLU A 306 -13.54 -8.42 -8.69
C GLU A 306 -12.52 -7.36 -9.11
N ASN A 307 -11.79 -6.73 -8.18
CA ASN A 307 -11.06 -5.50 -8.45
C ASN A 307 -9.53 -5.60 -8.33
N LEU A 308 -9.00 -6.43 -7.43
CA LEU A 308 -7.62 -6.32 -6.95
C LEU A 308 -6.85 -7.65 -6.96
N THR A 309 -7.14 -8.59 -7.87
CA THR A 309 -6.28 -9.78 -8.00
C THR A 309 -4.92 -9.41 -8.59
N LEU A 310 -3.90 -10.22 -8.32
CA LEU A 310 -2.55 -10.02 -8.88
C LEU A 310 -2.60 -9.89 -10.40
N GLU A 311 -3.37 -10.76 -11.05
CA GLU A 311 -3.45 -10.83 -12.51
C GLU A 311 -4.13 -9.60 -13.12
N LYS A 312 -5.23 -9.13 -12.50
CA LYS A 312 -5.94 -7.91 -12.96
C LYS A 312 -5.07 -6.67 -12.85
N CYS A 313 -4.44 -6.48 -11.69
CA CYS A 313 -3.61 -5.31 -11.46
C CYS A 313 -2.30 -5.34 -12.28
N ALA A 314 -1.71 -6.52 -12.50
CA ALA A 314 -0.55 -6.66 -13.36
C ALA A 314 -0.89 -6.39 -14.84
N ARG A 315 -2.06 -6.85 -15.32
CA ARG A 315 -2.53 -6.52 -16.67
C ARG A 315 -2.74 -5.02 -16.82
N HIS A 316 -3.45 -4.40 -15.88
CA HIS A 316 -3.63 -2.94 -15.87
C HIS A 316 -2.30 -2.17 -15.86
N PHE A 317 -1.29 -2.67 -15.13
CA PHE A 317 0.05 -2.09 -15.17
C PHE A 317 0.66 -2.14 -16.58
N VAL A 318 0.58 -3.30 -17.24
CA VAL A 318 1.12 -3.48 -18.58
C VAL A 318 0.38 -2.58 -19.58
N ASP A 319 -0.95 -2.46 -19.47
CA ASP A 319 -1.74 -1.58 -20.34
C ASP A 319 -1.34 -0.10 -20.17
N LEU A 320 -1.04 0.34 -18.93
CA LEU A 320 -0.53 1.69 -18.67
C LEU A 320 0.87 1.90 -19.26
N VAL A 321 1.74 0.89 -19.18
CA VAL A 321 3.08 0.94 -19.78
C VAL A 321 3.00 0.94 -21.30
N ASP A 322 2.14 0.15 -21.89
CA ASP A 322 1.97 0.05 -23.34
C ASP A 322 1.37 1.33 -23.94
N SER A 323 0.36 1.90 -23.26
CA SER A 323 -0.22 3.18 -23.67
C SER A 323 0.77 4.33 -23.63
N ALA A 324 1.74 4.27 -22.73
CA ALA A 324 2.80 5.27 -22.61
C ALA A 324 3.80 5.27 -23.77
N GLN A 325 3.92 4.15 -24.51
CA GLN A 325 4.79 4.06 -25.69
C GLN A 325 4.13 4.63 -26.95
N SER A 326 2.80 4.71 -26.97
CA SER A 326 2.01 5.12 -28.15
C SER A 326 1.69 6.62 -28.16
N GLY A 327 2.12 7.38 -27.15
CA GLY A 327 1.92 8.82 -27.08
C GLY A 327 2.77 9.60 -28.10
N PRO A 328 2.36 10.83 -28.49
CA PRO A 328 3.15 11.65 -29.40
C PRO A 328 4.54 11.90 -28.78
N PRO A 329 5.60 11.94 -29.63
CA PRO A 329 6.93 12.30 -29.17
C PRO A 329 6.87 13.68 -28.50
N HIS A 330 7.55 13.80 -27.36
CA HIS A 330 7.66 15.09 -26.67
C HIS A 330 8.32 16.13 -27.59
N PRO A 331 7.79 17.38 -27.61
CA PRO A 331 8.40 18.49 -28.34
C PRO A 331 9.79 18.84 -27.81
#